data_e7a151e6149ff1f96ecccdabced72f56
#
_entry.id   e7a151e6149ff1f96ecccdabced72f56
#
_cell.length_a   1.000
_cell.length_b   1.000
_cell.length_c   1.000
_cell.angle_alpha   90.00
_cell.angle_beta   90.00
_cell.angle_gamma   90.00
#
_symmetry.space_group_name_H-M   'P 1'
#
loop_
_entity.id
_entity.type
_entity.pdbx_description
1 polymer ?
#
loop_
_entity_poly.entity_id
_entity_poly.type
_entity_poly.pdbx_seq_one_letter_code
_entity_poly.pdbx_strand_id
1 'polypeptide(L)'
;MEENAALIAEHLEAACELRAAYGWHMRAARWATNRNIGAARLSWERARKIADALPANDPDRAAMRIAARTMLCGTAFRVHENMAGARFDELRQLCSAAGDKASLAIAMAGLVMEHAYQARMREASQLASEAMALIESIGDSNLTVGLSVQLTYAKLQNAEWSDVLRWSQTAIDLADGDPSRGNLITGSPLAIAFTLRAIARYCLGRPGWRDDQRHGLAMARSVDPRTYAGAVMYVYGAAIPNGVLRPDDSAMRQIEDALDGVEQFGDEFALVLARLTLGLALLNRPATPERDRGQKLLADVSEVFLSQRHSLGVLPIVNVYLAREKARRGDRDEAIQLMHAAADRLFRAGQLAAWGTPATGVLVETLLDRGTDGDVAEAEAAIERLASAPADEGPVLRDIWRLRLRALLAQAHGDETGYRDYRDRYRAMATSLGFEGHMTWAEAMP
;
A
#
# COMPACT_ATOMS: atom_id res chain seq x y z
N MET A 1 8.04 -29.51 -16.31
CA MET A 1 8.95 -30.05 -15.25
C MET A 1 8.79 -29.23 -13.96
N GLU A 2 8.69 -27.91 -14.03
CA GLU A 2 8.53 -27.07 -12.84
C GLU A 2 7.15 -27.20 -12.18
N GLU A 3 6.10 -27.42 -12.97
CA GLU A 3 4.73 -27.69 -12.47
C GLU A 3 4.64 -28.96 -11.59
N ASN A 4 5.50 -29.94 -11.85
CA ASN A 4 5.55 -31.18 -11.10
C ASN A 4 6.63 -31.17 -10.00
N ALA A 5 7.31 -30.04 -9.77
CA ALA A 5 8.44 -29.98 -8.85
C ALA A 5 8.07 -30.40 -7.41
N ALA A 6 6.86 -29.99 -6.95
CA ALA A 6 6.37 -30.37 -5.63
C ALA A 6 6.15 -31.87 -5.49
N LEU A 7 5.57 -32.52 -6.50
CA LEU A 7 5.34 -33.96 -6.51
C LEU A 7 6.68 -34.73 -6.53
N ILE A 8 7.65 -34.27 -7.34
CA ILE A 8 9.00 -34.86 -7.37
C ILE A 8 9.66 -34.74 -5.99
N ALA A 9 9.52 -33.55 -5.34
CA ALA A 9 10.06 -33.36 -4.00
C ALA A 9 9.46 -34.34 -2.97
N GLU A 10 8.13 -34.55 -3.01
CA GLU A 10 7.44 -35.51 -2.13
C GLU A 10 7.91 -36.95 -2.32
N HIS A 11 8.09 -37.38 -3.57
CA HIS A 11 8.62 -38.72 -3.84
C HIS A 11 10.05 -38.93 -3.34
N LEU A 12 10.91 -37.91 -3.50
CA LEU A 12 12.28 -37.95 -3.00
C LEU A 12 12.33 -37.90 -1.47
N GLU A 13 11.44 -37.15 -0.83
CA GLU A 13 11.32 -37.13 0.63
C GLU A 13 10.89 -38.51 1.16
N ALA A 14 9.90 -39.15 0.52
CA ALA A 14 9.45 -40.49 0.84
C ALA A 14 10.54 -41.57 0.63
N ALA A 15 11.44 -41.34 -0.33
CA ALA A 15 12.61 -42.20 -0.59
C ALA A 15 13.80 -41.88 0.34
N CYS A 16 13.67 -40.96 1.30
CA CYS A 16 14.75 -40.50 2.17
C CYS A 16 15.93 -39.81 1.44
N GLU A 17 15.72 -39.35 0.21
CA GLU A 17 16.65 -38.58 -0.61
C GLU A 17 16.62 -37.08 -0.22
N LEU A 18 16.89 -36.78 1.06
CA LEU A 18 16.56 -35.48 1.68
C LEU A 18 17.21 -34.28 0.98
N ARG A 19 18.46 -34.37 0.50
CA ARG A 19 19.12 -33.26 -0.20
C ARG A 19 18.49 -32.99 -1.56
N ALA A 20 18.13 -34.00 -2.30
CA ALA A 20 17.43 -33.86 -3.56
C ALA A 20 16.01 -33.30 -3.34
N ALA A 21 15.29 -33.83 -2.34
CA ALA A 21 13.98 -33.33 -1.93
C ALA A 21 14.01 -31.84 -1.58
N TYR A 22 14.99 -31.39 -0.78
CA TYR A 22 15.18 -29.96 -0.48
C TYR A 22 15.30 -29.11 -1.75
N GLY A 23 16.17 -29.50 -2.67
CA GLY A 23 16.38 -28.78 -3.93
C GLY A 23 15.09 -28.65 -4.75
N TRP A 24 14.31 -29.74 -4.83
CA TRP A 24 13.02 -29.72 -5.53
C TRP A 24 11.94 -28.94 -4.81
N HIS A 25 11.87 -28.95 -3.47
CA HIS A 25 10.98 -28.06 -2.70
C HIS A 25 11.31 -26.59 -2.94
N MET A 26 12.59 -26.22 -2.94
CA MET A 26 13.00 -24.84 -3.26
C MET A 26 12.64 -24.41 -4.70
N ARG A 27 12.73 -25.33 -5.68
CA ARG A 27 12.28 -25.09 -7.06
C ARG A 27 10.77 -24.95 -7.17
N ALA A 28 10.02 -25.85 -6.54
CA ALA A 28 8.57 -25.80 -6.47
C ALA A 28 8.09 -24.47 -5.87
N ALA A 29 8.69 -24.08 -4.75
CA ALA A 29 8.36 -22.83 -4.08
C ALA A 29 8.65 -21.62 -4.97
N ARG A 30 9.82 -21.56 -5.64
CA ARG A 30 10.15 -20.47 -6.57
C ARG A 30 9.12 -20.36 -7.71
N TRP A 31 8.74 -21.47 -8.31
CA TRP A 31 7.73 -21.50 -9.36
C TRP A 31 6.36 -21.01 -8.87
N ALA A 32 5.98 -21.38 -7.64
CA ALA A 32 4.69 -21.05 -7.05
C ALA A 32 4.63 -19.62 -6.48
N THR A 33 5.77 -18.96 -6.19
CA THR A 33 5.82 -17.67 -5.46
C THR A 33 4.86 -16.62 -6.00
N ASN A 34 4.78 -16.47 -7.30
CA ASN A 34 3.92 -15.49 -7.97
C ASN A 34 2.62 -16.09 -8.53
N ARG A 35 2.33 -17.38 -8.28
CA ARG A 35 1.14 -18.12 -8.74
C ARG A 35 0.23 -18.55 -7.60
N ASN A 36 0.82 -19.14 -6.57
CA ASN A 36 0.12 -19.62 -5.38
C ASN A 36 1.06 -19.54 -4.17
N ILE A 37 0.96 -18.47 -3.42
CA ILE A 37 1.85 -18.21 -2.29
C ILE A 37 1.71 -19.27 -1.19
N GLY A 38 0.52 -19.81 -0.97
CA GLY A 38 0.29 -20.88 0.02
C GLY A 38 1.08 -22.14 -0.34
N ALA A 39 1.04 -22.59 -1.61
CA ALA A 39 1.82 -23.71 -2.09
C ALA A 39 3.34 -23.44 -2.02
N ALA A 40 3.77 -22.22 -2.34
CA ALA A 40 5.17 -21.81 -2.20
C ALA A 40 5.64 -21.93 -0.75
N ARG A 41 4.87 -21.41 0.18
CA ARG A 41 5.20 -21.45 1.62
C ARG A 41 5.22 -22.87 2.18
N LEU A 42 4.28 -23.71 1.76
CA LEU A 42 4.28 -25.12 2.15
C LEU A 42 5.59 -25.81 1.72
N SER A 43 6.04 -25.56 0.49
CA SER A 43 7.29 -26.10 -0.03
C SER A 43 8.51 -25.55 0.74
N TRP A 44 8.57 -24.24 1.05
CA TRP A 44 9.65 -23.70 1.89
C TRP A 44 9.63 -24.25 3.32
N GLU A 45 8.46 -24.49 3.92
CA GLU A 45 8.37 -25.11 5.25
C GLU A 45 8.90 -26.56 5.25
N ARG A 46 8.61 -27.32 4.19
CA ARG A 46 9.19 -28.67 4.02
C ARG A 46 10.71 -28.58 3.84
N ALA A 47 11.19 -27.69 2.97
CA ALA A 47 12.64 -27.46 2.80
C ALA A 47 13.30 -27.04 4.12
N ARG A 48 12.68 -26.17 4.92
CA ARG A 48 13.18 -25.78 6.25
C ARG A 48 13.31 -27.00 7.19
N LYS A 49 12.29 -27.86 7.26
CA LYS A 49 12.32 -29.07 8.10
C LYS A 49 13.45 -30.02 7.68
N ILE A 50 13.64 -30.23 6.38
CA ILE A 50 14.74 -31.04 5.85
C ILE A 50 16.08 -30.42 6.25
N ALA A 51 16.29 -29.13 6.05
CA ALA A 51 17.54 -28.45 6.43
C ALA A 51 17.84 -28.52 7.93
N ASP A 52 16.80 -28.46 8.78
CA ASP A 52 16.96 -28.57 10.24
C ASP A 52 17.35 -30.01 10.65
N ALA A 53 16.88 -31.04 9.92
CA ALA A 53 17.17 -32.45 10.18
C ALA A 53 18.57 -32.90 9.72
N LEU A 54 19.27 -32.08 8.92
CA LEU A 54 20.64 -32.43 8.49
C LEU A 54 21.60 -32.46 9.69
N PRO A 55 22.64 -33.32 9.63
CA PRO A 55 23.69 -33.41 10.66
C PRO A 55 24.34 -32.05 10.94
N ALA A 56 24.71 -31.78 12.19
CA ALA A 56 25.31 -30.50 12.59
C ALA A 56 26.62 -30.16 11.86
N ASN A 57 27.35 -31.18 11.45
CA ASN A 57 28.61 -31.05 10.70
C ASN A 57 28.44 -31.02 9.18
N ASP A 58 27.21 -31.03 8.68
CA ASP A 58 26.92 -30.91 7.26
C ASP A 58 27.32 -29.52 6.73
N PRO A 59 28.20 -29.40 5.71
CA PRO A 59 28.73 -28.12 5.25
C PRO A 59 27.68 -27.21 4.65
N ASP A 60 26.60 -27.76 4.07
CA ASP A 60 25.53 -26.95 3.43
C ASP A 60 24.40 -26.64 4.37
N ARG A 61 24.36 -27.22 5.58
CA ARG A 61 23.25 -27.07 6.53
C ARG A 61 22.92 -25.62 6.84
N ALA A 62 23.92 -24.78 7.08
CA ALA A 62 23.71 -23.38 7.41
C ALA A 62 23.06 -22.63 6.25
N ALA A 63 23.57 -22.77 5.03
CA ALA A 63 23.03 -22.13 3.83
C ALA A 63 21.59 -22.60 3.54
N MET A 64 21.33 -23.91 3.65
CA MET A 64 19.99 -24.48 3.43
C MET A 64 18.98 -23.98 4.47
N ARG A 65 19.38 -23.88 5.75
CA ARG A 65 18.53 -23.30 6.83
C ARG A 65 18.20 -21.85 6.59
N ILE A 66 19.17 -21.05 6.15
CA ILE A 66 18.98 -19.62 5.83
C ILE A 66 18.02 -19.47 4.64
N ALA A 67 18.29 -20.13 3.51
CA ALA A 67 17.56 -19.88 2.27
C ALA A 67 16.04 -20.12 2.40
N ALA A 68 15.62 -21.23 3.02
CA ALA A 68 14.20 -21.51 3.22
C ALA A 68 13.54 -20.50 4.16
N ARG A 69 14.20 -20.15 5.29
CA ARG A 69 13.70 -19.16 6.26
C ARG A 69 13.60 -17.75 5.68
N THR A 70 14.56 -17.36 4.85
CA THR A 70 14.58 -16.08 4.18
C THR A 70 13.30 -15.84 3.39
N MET A 71 12.89 -16.81 2.58
CA MET A 71 11.69 -16.67 1.76
C MET A 71 10.41 -16.74 2.60
N LEU A 72 10.38 -17.55 3.65
CA LEU A 72 9.28 -17.57 4.61
C LEU A 72 9.12 -16.21 5.31
N CYS A 73 10.21 -15.59 5.76
CA CYS A 73 10.21 -14.25 6.35
C CYS A 73 9.82 -13.17 5.32
N GLY A 74 10.48 -13.15 4.17
CA GLY A 74 10.26 -12.13 3.14
C GLY A 74 8.84 -12.11 2.55
N THR A 75 8.09 -13.21 2.66
CA THR A 75 6.73 -13.34 2.10
C THR A 75 5.63 -13.47 3.14
N ALA A 76 5.93 -13.37 4.44
CA ALA A 76 4.97 -13.57 5.52
C ALA A 76 3.77 -12.63 5.44
N PHE A 77 3.99 -11.38 5.09
CA PHE A 77 2.95 -10.36 4.93
C PHE A 77 1.88 -10.73 3.88
N ARG A 78 2.19 -11.61 2.93
CA ARG A 78 1.24 -12.03 1.88
C ARG A 78 0.22 -13.07 2.36
N VAL A 79 0.46 -13.69 3.50
CA VAL A 79 -0.43 -14.72 4.10
C VAL A 79 -0.84 -14.35 5.53
N HIS A 80 -0.67 -13.08 5.89
CA HIS A 80 -1.06 -12.55 7.20
C HIS A 80 -0.40 -13.26 8.39
N GLU A 81 0.75 -13.88 8.16
CA GLU A 81 1.50 -14.57 9.21
C GLU A 81 2.35 -13.57 10.01
N ASN A 82 2.28 -13.66 11.33
CA ASN A 82 3.13 -12.84 12.21
C ASN A 82 4.54 -13.41 12.25
N MET A 83 5.50 -12.65 11.73
CA MET A 83 6.92 -13.00 11.70
C MET A 83 7.76 -12.27 12.74
N ALA A 84 7.21 -11.23 13.38
CA ALA A 84 7.91 -10.54 14.44
C ALA A 84 8.24 -11.50 15.60
N GLY A 85 9.45 -11.38 16.13
CA GLY A 85 9.92 -12.21 17.22
C GLY A 85 10.76 -13.41 16.79
N ALA A 86 10.50 -14.57 17.38
CA ALA A 86 11.42 -15.72 17.34
C ALA A 86 11.88 -16.18 15.96
N ARG A 87 11.02 -16.12 14.93
CA ARG A 87 11.38 -16.56 13.58
C ARG A 87 12.35 -15.61 12.89
N PHE A 88 12.12 -14.30 13.00
CA PHE A 88 13.05 -13.31 12.45
C PHE A 88 14.37 -13.30 13.23
N ASP A 89 14.33 -13.40 14.56
CA ASP A 89 15.53 -13.42 15.41
C ASP A 89 16.41 -14.64 15.14
N GLU A 90 15.81 -15.83 14.93
CA GLU A 90 16.56 -17.03 14.53
C GLU A 90 17.27 -16.80 13.19
N LEU A 91 16.55 -16.29 12.19
CA LEU A 91 17.13 -16.03 10.87
C LEU A 91 18.26 -14.99 10.96
N ARG A 92 18.04 -13.91 11.71
CA ARG A 92 19.05 -12.86 11.93
C ARG A 92 20.33 -13.43 12.53
N GLN A 93 20.23 -14.32 13.53
CA GLN A 93 21.37 -14.99 14.12
C GLN A 93 22.11 -15.87 13.11
N LEU A 94 21.38 -16.67 12.32
CA LEU A 94 21.95 -17.52 11.26
C LEU A 94 22.67 -16.67 10.21
N CYS A 95 22.04 -15.62 9.72
CA CYS A 95 22.64 -14.70 8.74
C CYS A 95 23.89 -14.00 9.29
N SER A 96 23.86 -13.55 10.54
CA SER A 96 25.01 -12.92 11.20
C SER A 96 26.18 -13.88 11.32
N ALA A 97 25.94 -15.14 11.70
CA ALA A 97 26.97 -16.15 11.81
C ALA A 97 27.59 -16.55 10.47
N ALA A 98 26.80 -16.50 9.39
CA ALA A 98 27.24 -16.84 8.03
C ALA A 98 27.75 -15.62 7.22
N GLY A 99 27.59 -14.40 7.72
CA GLY A 99 27.86 -13.17 6.95
C GLY A 99 26.89 -12.93 5.79
N ASP A 100 25.72 -13.57 5.79
CA ASP A 100 24.72 -13.48 4.70
C ASP A 100 23.83 -12.24 4.84
N LYS A 101 24.33 -11.10 4.37
CA LYS A 101 23.64 -9.83 4.36
C LYS A 101 22.43 -9.80 3.43
N ALA A 102 22.49 -10.52 2.31
CA ALA A 102 21.41 -10.53 1.31
C ALA A 102 20.14 -11.18 1.87
N SER A 103 20.27 -12.36 2.48
CA SER A 103 19.15 -13.04 3.14
C SER A 103 18.57 -12.21 4.29
N LEU A 104 19.41 -11.52 5.06
CA LEU A 104 18.94 -10.61 6.12
C LEU A 104 18.13 -9.45 5.54
N ALA A 105 18.58 -8.82 4.46
CA ALA A 105 17.88 -7.73 3.80
C ALA A 105 16.49 -8.15 3.29
N ILE A 106 16.36 -9.34 2.70
CA ILE A 106 15.08 -9.90 2.26
C ILE A 106 14.12 -10.08 3.44
N ALA A 107 14.61 -10.63 4.54
CA ALA A 107 13.82 -10.82 5.76
C ALA A 107 13.38 -9.49 6.38
N MET A 108 14.28 -8.48 6.42
CA MET A 108 13.97 -7.14 6.89
C MET A 108 12.86 -6.49 6.04
N ALA A 109 12.89 -6.64 4.72
CA ALA A 109 11.82 -6.12 3.84
C ALA A 109 10.46 -6.76 4.15
N GLY A 110 10.42 -8.05 4.46
CA GLY A 110 9.21 -8.73 4.93
C GLY A 110 8.69 -8.16 6.25
N LEU A 111 9.60 -7.91 7.21
CA LEU A 111 9.26 -7.33 8.52
C LEU A 111 8.81 -5.86 8.42
N VAL A 112 9.37 -5.08 7.48
CA VAL A 112 8.90 -3.72 7.16
C VAL A 112 7.43 -3.75 6.76
N MET A 113 7.02 -4.66 5.88
CA MET A 113 5.63 -4.80 5.45
C MET A 113 4.73 -5.25 6.60
N GLU A 114 5.19 -6.17 7.44
CA GLU A 114 4.44 -6.57 8.63
C GLU A 114 4.18 -5.39 9.57
N HIS A 115 5.21 -4.60 9.89
CA HIS A 115 5.04 -3.39 10.69
C HIS A 115 4.04 -2.42 10.07
N ALA A 116 4.16 -2.18 8.77
CA ALA A 116 3.25 -1.30 8.04
C ALA A 116 1.79 -1.80 8.11
N TYR A 117 1.56 -3.08 7.89
CA TYR A 117 0.21 -3.65 7.94
C TYR A 117 -0.38 -3.73 9.36
N GLN A 118 0.46 -3.72 10.39
CA GLN A 118 0.05 -3.62 11.78
C GLN A 118 -0.11 -2.17 12.27
N ALA A 119 -0.11 -1.18 11.36
CA ALA A 119 -0.18 0.25 11.65
C ALA A 119 1.00 0.79 12.48
N ARG A 120 2.14 0.10 12.48
CA ARG A 120 3.40 0.54 13.13
C ARG A 120 4.28 1.25 12.09
N MET A 121 3.77 2.39 11.56
CA MET A 121 4.37 3.03 10.40
C MET A 121 5.75 3.61 10.67
N ARG A 122 5.99 4.17 11.87
CA ARG A 122 7.29 4.74 12.24
C ARG A 122 8.38 3.68 12.33
N GLU A 123 8.05 2.55 12.95
CA GLU A 123 8.94 1.39 13.05
C GLU A 123 9.21 0.80 11.66
N ALA A 124 8.18 0.74 10.81
CA ALA A 124 8.34 0.30 9.42
C ALA A 124 9.30 1.21 8.64
N SER A 125 9.15 2.54 8.77
CA SER A 125 10.02 3.51 8.09
C SER A 125 11.47 3.47 8.59
N GLN A 126 11.66 3.36 9.91
CA GLN A 126 13.00 3.25 10.48
C GLN A 126 13.70 1.97 9.98
N LEU A 127 13.02 0.83 10.07
CA LEU A 127 13.57 -0.45 9.60
C LEU A 127 13.81 -0.43 8.08
N ALA A 128 12.97 0.26 7.31
CA ALA A 128 13.18 0.45 5.87
C ALA A 128 14.48 1.20 5.57
N SER A 129 14.83 2.24 6.35
CA SER A 129 16.10 2.95 6.21
C SER A 129 17.29 2.06 6.52
N GLU A 130 17.20 1.26 7.58
CA GLU A 130 18.26 0.30 7.96
C GLU A 130 18.45 -0.77 6.88
N ALA A 131 17.33 -1.31 6.34
CA ALA A 131 17.35 -2.29 5.27
C ALA A 131 17.94 -1.72 3.97
N MET A 132 17.58 -0.48 3.60
CA MET A 132 18.15 0.16 2.41
C MET A 132 19.66 0.39 2.54
N ALA A 133 20.13 0.88 3.69
CA ALA A 133 21.56 1.03 3.96
C ALA A 133 22.31 -0.32 3.85
N LEU A 134 21.71 -1.40 4.33
CA LEU A 134 22.27 -2.75 4.19
C LEU A 134 22.35 -3.17 2.72
N ILE A 135 21.29 -2.96 1.94
CA ILE A 135 21.21 -3.28 0.50
C ILE A 135 22.26 -2.47 -0.29
N GLU A 136 22.37 -1.18 -0.03
CA GLU A 136 23.39 -0.32 -0.63
C GLU A 136 24.83 -0.81 -0.33
N SER A 137 25.06 -1.33 0.89
CA SER A 137 26.36 -1.92 1.27
C SER A 137 26.71 -3.22 0.54
N ILE A 138 25.69 -3.93 0.03
CA ILE A 138 25.86 -5.17 -0.75
C ILE A 138 26.18 -4.83 -2.21
N GLY A 139 25.58 -3.78 -2.77
CA GLY A 139 25.79 -3.33 -4.14
C GLY A 139 25.15 -4.21 -5.22
N ASP A 140 24.21 -5.11 -4.85
CA ASP A 140 23.47 -5.96 -5.80
C ASP A 140 22.25 -5.21 -6.34
N SER A 141 22.30 -4.82 -7.62
CA SER A 141 21.23 -4.09 -8.29
C SER A 141 19.91 -4.89 -8.37
N ASN A 142 19.98 -6.22 -8.52
CA ASN A 142 18.79 -7.05 -8.59
C ASN A 142 18.08 -7.12 -7.22
N LEU A 143 18.85 -7.21 -6.15
CA LEU A 143 18.34 -7.15 -4.79
C LEU A 143 17.75 -5.76 -4.48
N THR A 144 18.45 -4.68 -4.89
CA THR A 144 17.96 -3.30 -4.69
C THR A 144 16.60 -3.10 -5.37
N VAL A 145 16.47 -3.48 -6.64
CA VAL A 145 15.19 -3.39 -7.36
C VAL A 145 14.13 -4.26 -6.69
N GLY A 146 14.48 -5.49 -6.31
CA GLY A 146 13.56 -6.49 -5.77
C GLY A 146 12.93 -6.12 -4.43
N LEU A 147 13.64 -5.38 -3.59
CA LEU A 147 13.19 -4.97 -2.26
C LEU A 147 12.71 -3.52 -2.18
N SER A 148 12.91 -2.73 -3.25
CA SER A 148 12.56 -1.31 -3.28
C SER A 148 11.09 -1.04 -2.98
N VAL A 149 10.17 -1.89 -3.46
CA VAL A 149 8.72 -1.70 -3.30
C VAL A 149 8.32 -1.67 -1.83
N GLN A 150 8.75 -2.66 -1.04
CA GLN A 150 8.40 -2.79 0.36
C GLN A 150 8.95 -1.63 1.20
N LEU A 151 10.19 -1.25 0.92
CA LEU A 151 10.87 -0.19 1.65
C LEU A 151 10.28 1.19 1.30
N THR A 152 10.04 1.45 0.02
CA THR A 152 9.42 2.70 -0.46
C THR A 152 7.98 2.84 0.03
N TYR A 153 7.22 1.74 0.14
CA TYR A 153 5.87 1.77 0.70
C TYR A 153 5.85 2.30 2.14
N ALA A 154 6.77 1.86 3.00
CA ALA A 154 6.86 2.36 4.37
C ALA A 154 7.17 3.87 4.42
N LYS A 155 8.05 4.36 3.54
CA LYS A 155 8.35 5.78 3.39
C LYS A 155 7.15 6.60 2.91
N LEU A 156 6.43 6.07 1.92
CA LEU A 156 5.21 6.69 1.39
C LEU A 156 4.15 6.91 2.49
N GLN A 157 3.93 5.90 3.33
CA GLN A 157 2.94 5.96 4.41
C GLN A 157 3.31 6.98 5.51
N ASN A 158 4.57 7.33 5.63
CA ASN A 158 5.09 8.34 6.58
C ASN A 158 5.29 9.72 5.95
N ALA A 159 4.90 9.94 4.69
CA ALA A 159 5.11 11.20 3.96
C ALA A 159 6.61 11.60 3.80
N GLU A 160 7.51 10.64 3.78
CA GLU A 160 8.94 10.85 3.55
C GLU A 160 9.22 10.89 2.04
N TRP A 161 8.73 11.96 1.39
CA TRP A 161 8.67 12.12 -0.06
C TRP A 161 10.03 12.09 -0.75
N SER A 162 11.05 12.64 -0.12
CA SER A 162 12.42 12.65 -0.63
C SER A 162 12.95 11.23 -0.82
N ASP A 163 12.72 10.36 0.17
CA ASP A 163 13.09 8.95 0.09
C ASP A 163 12.25 8.19 -0.94
N VAL A 164 10.93 8.44 -1.00
CA VAL A 164 10.05 7.82 -2.02
C VAL A 164 10.54 8.14 -3.43
N LEU A 165 10.86 9.39 -3.72
CA LEU A 165 11.37 9.81 -5.03
C LEU A 165 12.73 9.18 -5.32
N ARG A 166 13.66 9.26 -4.38
CA ARG A 166 15.03 8.75 -4.54
C ARG A 166 15.03 7.23 -4.78
N TRP A 167 14.35 6.47 -3.92
CA TRP A 167 14.36 5.01 -4.01
C TRP A 167 13.58 4.48 -5.20
N SER A 168 12.45 5.12 -5.56
CA SER A 168 11.72 4.76 -6.79
C SER A 168 12.55 5.06 -8.03
N GLN A 169 13.25 6.22 -8.09
CA GLN A 169 14.13 6.57 -9.20
C GLN A 169 15.27 5.56 -9.31
N THR A 170 15.94 5.24 -8.20
CA THR A 170 17.03 4.25 -8.18
C THR A 170 16.55 2.88 -8.70
N ALA A 171 15.35 2.43 -8.29
CA ALA A 171 14.79 1.17 -8.76
C ALA A 171 14.51 1.21 -10.28
N ILE A 172 13.99 2.32 -10.79
CA ILE A 172 13.71 2.51 -12.22
C ILE A 172 15.01 2.50 -13.02
N ASP A 173 16.03 3.24 -12.58
CA ASP A 173 17.31 3.33 -13.27
C ASP A 173 18.03 1.97 -13.28
N LEU A 174 18.05 1.28 -12.15
CA LEU A 174 18.69 -0.03 -12.04
C LEU A 174 17.95 -1.14 -12.78
N ALA A 175 16.62 -1.05 -12.91
CA ALA A 175 15.83 -2.03 -13.66
C ALA A 175 16.06 -1.92 -15.18
N ASP A 176 16.48 -0.76 -15.67
CA ASP A 176 16.82 -0.52 -17.09
C ASP A 176 15.73 -1.01 -18.07
N GLY A 177 14.48 -0.73 -17.74
CA GLY A 177 13.32 -1.11 -18.54
C GLY A 177 12.89 -2.59 -18.46
N ASP A 178 13.62 -3.44 -17.76
CA ASP A 178 13.27 -4.86 -17.59
C ASP A 178 12.22 -5.04 -16.46
N PRO A 179 10.95 -5.41 -16.80
CA PRO A 179 9.89 -5.59 -15.81
C PRO A 179 10.12 -6.81 -14.90
N SER A 180 10.99 -7.75 -15.29
CA SER A 180 11.27 -8.96 -14.53
C SER A 180 12.41 -8.79 -13.53
N ARG A 181 13.16 -7.71 -13.62
CA ARG A 181 14.32 -7.49 -12.75
C ARG A 181 13.89 -7.33 -11.30
N GLY A 182 14.51 -8.08 -10.42
CA GLY A 182 14.19 -8.05 -9.00
C GLY A 182 12.85 -8.72 -8.62
N ASN A 183 12.24 -9.55 -9.44
CA ASN A 183 10.95 -10.20 -9.15
C ASN A 183 11.04 -11.30 -8.06
N LEU A 184 11.67 -10.97 -6.94
CA LEU A 184 11.87 -11.88 -5.80
C LEU A 184 10.56 -12.13 -5.02
N ILE A 185 9.83 -11.05 -4.73
CA ILE A 185 8.61 -11.04 -3.90
C ILE A 185 7.43 -10.44 -4.68
N THR A 186 7.69 -9.42 -5.47
CA THR A 186 6.72 -8.70 -6.33
C THR A 186 6.93 -9.10 -7.77
N GLY A 187 5.87 -9.29 -8.56
CA GLY A 187 5.96 -9.73 -9.95
C GLY A 187 6.74 -8.75 -10.85
N SER A 188 6.48 -7.44 -10.73
CA SER A 188 7.30 -6.40 -11.35
C SER A 188 7.54 -5.24 -10.40
N PRO A 189 8.68 -5.21 -9.71
CA PRO A 189 9.05 -4.07 -8.88
C PRO A 189 9.14 -2.76 -9.66
N LEU A 190 9.60 -2.81 -10.92
CA LEU A 190 9.69 -1.65 -11.81
C LEU A 190 8.32 -1.01 -12.06
N ALA A 191 7.30 -1.82 -12.38
CA ALA A 191 5.94 -1.31 -12.59
C ALA A 191 5.41 -0.59 -11.34
N ILE A 192 5.63 -1.16 -10.16
CA ILE A 192 5.20 -0.56 -8.90
C ILE A 192 6.04 0.69 -8.56
N ALA A 193 7.34 0.70 -8.83
CA ALA A 193 8.19 1.86 -8.60
C ALA A 193 7.70 3.10 -9.37
N PHE A 194 7.24 2.94 -10.62
CA PHE A 194 6.59 4.02 -11.37
C PHE A 194 5.35 4.55 -10.64
N THR A 195 4.48 3.68 -10.14
CA THR A 195 3.25 4.12 -9.46
C THR A 195 3.54 4.83 -8.13
N LEU A 196 4.52 4.35 -7.35
CA LEU A 196 4.95 4.99 -6.10
C LEU A 196 5.58 6.37 -6.36
N ARG A 197 6.44 6.49 -7.40
CA ARG A 197 6.99 7.76 -7.82
C ARG A 197 5.92 8.75 -8.27
N ALA A 198 4.88 8.27 -8.97
CA ALA A 198 3.74 9.08 -9.35
C ALA A 198 3.04 9.69 -8.15
N ILE A 199 2.81 8.90 -7.08
CA ILE A 199 2.20 9.39 -5.84
C ILE A 199 3.03 10.52 -5.24
N ALA A 200 4.33 10.31 -5.05
CA ALA A 200 5.20 11.34 -4.50
C ALA A 200 5.21 12.61 -5.37
N ARG A 201 5.25 12.45 -6.71
CA ARG A 201 5.21 13.57 -7.64
C ARG A 201 3.94 14.40 -7.51
N TYR A 202 2.76 13.79 -7.53
CA TYR A 202 1.53 14.58 -7.40
C TYR A 202 1.36 15.16 -6.00
N CYS A 203 1.75 14.46 -4.94
CA CYS A 203 1.74 15.01 -3.58
C CYS A 203 2.60 16.27 -3.44
N LEU A 204 3.72 16.34 -4.18
CA LEU A 204 4.64 17.47 -4.21
C LEU A 204 4.38 18.48 -5.34
N GLY A 205 3.37 18.27 -6.18
CA GLY A 205 3.09 19.11 -7.34
C GLY A 205 4.15 19.03 -8.44
N ARG A 206 4.94 17.96 -8.47
CA ARG A 206 5.99 17.77 -9.48
C ARG A 206 5.40 17.17 -10.77
N PRO A 207 5.86 17.60 -11.96
CA PRO A 207 5.35 17.12 -13.24
C PRO A 207 5.73 15.65 -13.50
N GLY A 208 5.05 15.03 -14.50
CA GLY A 208 5.35 13.68 -14.98
C GLY A 208 4.65 12.55 -14.21
N TRP A 209 3.83 12.85 -13.21
CA TRP A 209 3.12 11.83 -12.45
C TRP A 209 2.12 11.02 -13.29
N ARG A 210 1.47 11.66 -14.29
CA ARG A 210 0.53 10.98 -15.21
C ARG A 210 1.25 9.98 -16.13
N ASP A 211 2.46 10.33 -16.57
CA ASP A 211 3.29 9.45 -17.39
C ASP A 211 3.74 8.24 -16.59
N ASP A 212 4.17 8.47 -15.35
CA ASP A 212 4.52 7.39 -14.43
C ASP A 212 3.34 6.44 -14.18
N GLN A 213 2.14 6.97 -13.94
CA GLN A 213 0.93 6.14 -13.78
C GLN A 213 0.66 5.30 -15.03
N ARG A 214 0.70 5.90 -16.21
CA ARG A 214 0.47 5.19 -17.48
C ARG A 214 1.50 4.09 -17.72
N HIS A 215 2.79 4.39 -17.50
CA HIS A 215 3.86 3.40 -17.65
C HIS A 215 3.72 2.25 -16.65
N GLY A 216 3.49 2.57 -15.38
CA GLY A 216 3.31 1.57 -14.32
C GLY A 216 2.13 0.65 -14.58
N LEU A 217 0.96 1.20 -14.95
CA LEU A 217 -0.24 0.41 -15.27
C LEU A 217 -0.06 -0.47 -16.50
N ALA A 218 0.48 0.08 -17.60
CA ALA A 218 0.68 -0.66 -18.83
C ALA A 218 1.65 -1.83 -18.63
N MET A 219 2.76 -1.58 -17.93
CA MET A 219 3.75 -2.60 -17.60
C MET A 219 3.16 -3.67 -16.67
N ALA A 220 2.49 -3.27 -15.59
CA ALA A 220 1.90 -4.20 -14.64
C ALA A 220 0.89 -5.14 -15.30
N ARG A 221 0.06 -4.62 -16.20
CA ARG A 221 -0.94 -5.39 -16.96
C ARG A 221 -0.31 -6.48 -17.82
N SER A 222 0.91 -6.26 -18.34
CA SER A 222 1.61 -7.23 -19.18
C SER A 222 2.33 -8.33 -18.40
N VAL A 223 2.45 -8.19 -17.07
CA VAL A 223 3.22 -9.14 -16.23
C VAL A 223 2.31 -10.20 -15.60
N ASP A 224 1.42 -9.81 -14.71
CA ASP A 224 0.50 -10.72 -14.04
C ASP A 224 -0.67 -9.96 -13.38
N PRO A 225 -1.83 -10.62 -13.13
CA PRO A 225 -3.01 -9.98 -12.55
C PRO A 225 -2.77 -9.38 -11.16
N ARG A 226 -1.94 -9.99 -10.32
CA ARG A 226 -1.63 -9.49 -8.97
C ARG A 226 -0.83 -8.19 -9.02
N THR A 227 0.20 -8.13 -9.87
CA THR A 227 0.99 -6.92 -10.09
C THR A 227 0.10 -5.79 -10.63
N TYR A 228 -0.83 -6.13 -11.56
CA TYR A 228 -1.77 -5.16 -12.10
C TYR A 228 -2.72 -4.63 -11.03
N ALA A 229 -3.31 -5.49 -10.20
CA ALA A 229 -4.17 -5.05 -9.09
C ALA A 229 -3.42 -4.17 -8.08
N GLY A 230 -2.17 -4.48 -7.77
CA GLY A 230 -1.31 -3.63 -6.96
C GLY A 230 -1.06 -2.26 -7.58
N ALA A 231 -0.74 -2.20 -8.87
CA ALA A 231 -0.56 -0.94 -9.59
C ALA A 231 -1.86 -0.11 -9.63
N VAL A 232 -3.00 -0.75 -9.89
CA VAL A 232 -4.34 -0.12 -9.87
C VAL A 232 -4.67 0.46 -8.50
N MET A 233 -4.35 -0.26 -7.42
CA MET A 233 -4.52 0.24 -6.05
C MET A 233 -3.66 1.49 -5.79
N TYR A 234 -2.39 1.52 -6.18
CA TYR A 234 -1.55 2.69 -6.02
C TYR A 234 -2.00 3.87 -6.89
N VAL A 235 -2.48 3.62 -8.11
CA VAL A 235 -2.94 4.68 -9.01
C VAL A 235 -4.30 5.21 -8.59
N TYR A 236 -5.31 4.36 -8.45
CA TYR A 236 -6.70 4.80 -8.23
C TYR A 236 -7.10 4.82 -6.75
N GLY A 237 -6.67 3.81 -5.97
CA GLY A 237 -7.01 3.71 -4.55
C GLY A 237 -6.46 4.85 -3.72
N ALA A 238 -5.31 5.43 -4.10
CA ALA A 238 -4.75 6.62 -3.45
C ALA A 238 -5.25 7.94 -4.08
N ALA A 239 -5.31 8.03 -5.42
CA ALA A 239 -5.57 9.30 -6.10
C ALA A 239 -7.04 9.73 -6.09
N ILE A 240 -8.00 8.79 -6.16
CA ILE A 240 -9.44 9.13 -6.15
C ILE A 240 -9.86 9.73 -4.80
N PRO A 241 -9.59 9.11 -3.64
CA PRO A 241 -9.90 9.72 -2.35
C PRO A 241 -9.28 11.09 -2.13
N ASN A 242 -8.10 11.30 -2.71
CA ASN A 242 -7.37 12.57 -2.63
C ASN A 242 -7.79 13.61 -3.67
N GLY A 243 -8.77 13.33 -4.52
CA GLY A 243 -9.26 14.27 -5.54
C GLY A 243 -8.28 14.53 -6.69
N VAL A 244 -7.21 13.74 -6.82
CA VAL A 244 -6.22 13.83 -7.91
C VAL A 244 -6.82 13.30 -9.20
N LEU A 245 -7.46 12.13 -9.16
CA LEU A 245 -8.20 11.52 -10.27
C LEU A 245 -9.69 11.48 -9.97
N ARG A 246 -10.49 11.38 -11.04
CA ARG A 246 -11.93 11.11 -10.97
C ARG A 246 -12.21 9.63 -11.15
N PRO A 247 -13.23 9.08 -10.48
CA PRO A 247 -13.73 7.74 -10.78
C PRO A 247 -14.65 7.78 -12.01
N ASP A 248 -14.09 8.17 -13.17
CA ASP A 248 -14.80 8.16 -14.44
C ASP A 248 -14.95 6.73 -15.00
N ASP A 249 -15.68 6.56 -16.09
CA ASP A 249 -15.94 5.23 -16.65
C ASP A 249 -14.66 4.54 -17.16
N SER A 250 -13.61 5.29 -17.50
CA SER A 250 -12.32 4.72 -17.89
C SER A 250 -11.57 4.16 -16.68
N ALA A 251 -11.53 4.92 -15.59
CA ALA A 251 -10.97 4.48 -14.32
C ALA A 251 -11.72 3.25 -13.77
N MET A 252 -13.07 3.30 -13.80
CA MET A 252 -13.90 2.19 -13.35
C MET A 252 -13.63 0.90 -14.12
N ARG A 253 -13.55 0.96 -15.46
CA ARG A 253 -13.21 -0.23 -16.27
C ARG A 253 -11.86 -0.82 -15.89
N GLN A 254 -10.83 0.00 -15.66
CA GLN A 254 -9.51 -0.51 -15.29
C GLN A 254 -9.49 -1.13 -13.88
N ILE A 255 -10.26 -0.57 -12.95
CA ILE A 255 -10.40 -1.11 -11.61
C ILE A 255 -11.18 -2.45 -11.64
N GLU A 256 -12.24 -2.54 -12.42
CA GLU A 256 -13.03 -3.77 -12.59
C GLU A 256 -12.23 -4.85 -13.32
N ASP A 257 -11.52 -4.51 -14.40
CA ASP A 257 -10.58 -5.42 -15.08
C ASP A 257 -9.54 -6.03 -14.11
N ALA A 258 -9.02 -5.21 -13.19
CA ALA A 258 -8.06 -5.68 -12.19
C ALA A 258 -8.71 -6.64 -11.19
N LEU A 259 -9.93 -6.36 -10.75
CA LEU A 259 -10.69 -7.24 -9.86
C LEU A 259 -10.98 -8.58 -10.53
N ASP A 260 -11.53 -8.58 -11.74
CA ASP A 260 -11.84 -9.80 -12.52
C ASP A 260 -10.58 -10.65 -12.73
N GLY A 261 -9.45 -10.00 -13.05
CA GLY A 261 -8.17 -10.67 -13.23
C GLY A 261 -7.68 -11.41 -11.98
N VAL A 262 -7.77 -10.78 -10.80
CA VAL A 262 -7.31 -11.42 -9.56
C VAL A 262 -8.31 -12.45 -9.01
N GLU A 263 -9.60 -12.32 -9.26
CA GLU A 263 -10.61 -13.33 -8.93
C GLU A 263 -10.32 -14.65 -9.66
N GLN A 264 -9.97 -14.57 -10.95
CA GLN A 264 -9.57 -15.73 -11.75
C GLN A 264 -8.20 -16.29 -11.34
N PHE A 265 -7.31 -15.41 -10.89
CA PHE A 265 -5.95 -15.80 -10.50
C PHE A 265 -5.89 -16.46 -9.10
N GLY A 266 -6.84 -16.15 -8.20
CA GLY A 266 -6.97 -16.76 -6.88
C GLY A 266 -5.96 -16.27 -5.84
N ASP A 267 -5.45 -15.04 -5.96
CA ASP A 267 -4.60 -14.41 -4.92
C ASP A 267 -5.48 -13.59 -3.97
N GLU A 268 -5.73 -14.12 -2.77
CA GLU A 268 -6.61 -13.50 -1.78
C GLU A 268 -6.14 -12.11 -1.34
N PHE A 269 -4.83 -11.90 -1.23
CA PHE A 269 -4.27 -10.60 -0.86
C PHE A 269 -4.56 -9.55 -1.93
N ALA A 270 -4.31 -9.87 -3.20
CA ALA A 270 -4.58 -8.97 -4.32
C ALA A 270 -6.09 -8.73 -4.49
N LEU A 271 -6.91 -9.74 -4.23
CA LEU A 271 -8.37 -9.64 -4.28
C LEU A 271 -8.90 -8.59 -3.30
N VAL A 272 -8.42 -8.61 -2.06
CA VAL A 272 -8.82 -7.62 -1.04
C VAL A 272 -8.39 -6.22 -1.43
N LEU A 273 -7.18 -6.02 -2.00
CA LEU A 273 -6.72 -4.72 -2.51
C LEU A 273 -7.57 -4.21 -3.68
N ALA A 274 -7.96 -5.10 -4.61
CA ALA A 274 -8.82 -4.74 -5.73
C ALA A 274 -10.23 -4.34 -5.26
N ARG A 275 -10.82 -5.08 -4.31
CA ARG A 275 -12.11 -4.75 -3.68
C ARG A 275 -12.06 -3.44 -2.90
N LEU A 276 -10.99 -3.17 -2.17
CA LEU A 276 -10.75 -1.89 -1.50
C LEU A 276 -10.76 -0.74 -2.52
N THR A 277 -10.01 -0.90 -3.61
CA THR A 277 -9.90 0.13 -4.66
C THR A 277 -11.24 0.41 -5.32
N LEU A 278 -11.97 -0.65 -5.70
CA LEU A 278 -13.30 -0.52 -6.29
C LEU A 278 -14.29 0.11 -5.30
N GLY A 279 -14.29 -0.32 -4.05
CA GLY A 279 -15.16 0.24 -3.01
C GLY A 279 -14.93 1.75 -2.81
N LEU A 280 -13.67 2.17 -2.69
CA LEU A 280 -13.33 3.59 -2.58
C LEU A 280 -13.73 4.39 -3.84
N ALA A 281 -13.52 3.85 -5.03
CA ALA A 281 -13.91 4.50 -6.28
C ALA A 281 -15.43 4.67 -6.37
N LEU A 282 -16.20 3.62 -6.11
CA LEU A 282 -17.68 3.63 -6.15
C LEU A 282 -18.28 4.61 -5.15
N LEU A 283 -17.74 4.73 -3.93
CA LEU A 283 -18.21 5.70 -2.94
C LEU A 283 -17.93 7.16 -3.32
N ASN A 284 -17.07 7.40 -4.30
CA ASN A 284 -16.82 8.73 -4.87
C ASN A 284 -17.62 8.99 -6.17
N ARG A 285 -18.52 8.09 -6.57
CA ARG A 285 -19.49 8.28 -7.66
C ARG A 285 -20.81 8.89 -7.15
N PRO A 286 -21.56 9.63 -8.00
CA PRO A 286 -22.80 10.28 -7.57
C PRO A 286 -23.98 9.31 -7.42
N ALA A 287 -24.02 8.20 -8.19
CA ALA A 287 -25.18 7.31 -8.25
C ALA A 287 -25.32 6.45 -6.98
N THR A 288 -26.51 6.42 -6.39
CA THR A 288 -26.80 5.66 -5.16
C THR A 288 -26.56 4.16 -5.30
N PRO A 289 -26.95 3.47 -6.39
CA PRO A 289 -26.68 2.04 -6.53
C PRO A 289 -25.18 1.70 -6.56
N GLU A 290 -24.35 2.57 -7.14
CA GLU A 290 -22.90 2.43 -7.16
C GLU A 290 -22.34 2.56 -5.73
N ARG A 291 -22.81 3.57 -4.97
CA ARG A 291 -22.38 3.77 -3.58
C ARG A 291 -22.81 2.61 -2.67
N ASP A 292 -24.02 2.05 -2.86
CA ASP A 292 -24.49 0.87 -2.10
C ASP A 292 -23.58 -0.35 -2.35
N ARG A 293 -23.19 -0.59 -3.62
CA ARG A 293 -22.20 -1.61 -3.98
C ARG A 293 -20.86 -1.33 -3.32
N GLY A 294 -20.39 -0.08 -3.38
CA GLY A 294 -19.13 0.34 -2.77
C GLY A 294 -19.11 0.16 -1.26
N GLN A 295 -20.21 0.52 -0.59
CA GLN A 295 -20.35 0.34 0.86
C GLN A 295 -20.27 -1.15 1.25
N LYS A 296 -20.93 -2.02 0.51
CA LYS A 296 -20.85 -3.46 0.77
C LYS A 296 -19.44 -3.99 0.61
N LEU A 297 -18.76 -3.63 -0.48
CA LEU A 297 -17.35 -4.02 -0.70
C LEU A 297 -16.44 -3.56 0.43
N LEU A 298 -16.57 -2.31 0.90
CA LEU A 298 -15.73 -1.81 2.00
C LEU A 298 -16.08 -2.45 3.34
N ALA A 299 -17.34 -2.81 3.59
CA ALA A 299 -17.72 -3.56 4.78
C ALA A 299 -17.08 -4.96 4.80
N ASP A 300 -17.13 -5.68 3.67
CA ASP A 300 -16.49 -6.99 3.51
C ASP A 300 -14.95 -6.87 3.70
N VAL A 301 -14.32 -5.85 3.12
CA VAL A 301 -12.88 -5.57 3.29
C VAL A 301 -12.54 -5.28 4.75
N SER A 302 -13.37 -4.49 5.44
CA SER A 302 -13.18 -4.19 6.87
C SER A 302 -13.22 -5.44 7.74
N GLU A 303 -14.17 -6.35 7.47
CA GLU A 303 -14.29 -7.63 8.16
C GLU A 303 -13.04 -8.51 7.96
N VAL A 304 -12.54 -8.60 6.72
CA VAL A 304 -11.31 -9.33 6.41
C VAL A 304 -10.11 -8.73 7.15
N PHE A 305 -9.94 -7.40 7.13
CA PHE A 305 -8.83 -6.74 7.83
C PHE A 305 -8.86 -6.97 9.35
N LEU A 306 -10.04 -6.97 9.94
CA LEU A 306 -10.22 -7.20 11.38
C LEU A 306 -10.01 -8.67 11.77
N SER A 307 -10.63 -9.60 11.04
CA SER A 307 -10.55 -11.04 11.33
C SER A 307 -9.13 -11.58 11.16
N GLN A 308 -8.44 -11.14 10.12
CA GLN A 308 -7.07 -11.56 9.83
C GLN A 308 -6.01 -10.68 10.54
N ARG A 309 -6.42 -9.63 11.25
CA ARG A 309 -5.53 -8.64 11.90
C ARG A 309 -4.47 -8.10 10.94
N HIS A 310 -4.86 -7.80 9.71
CA HIS A 310 -3.97 -7.37 8.63
C HIS A 310 -4.43 -6.03 8.04
N SER A 311 -3.50 -5.29 7.42
CA SER A 311 -3.77 -3.98 6.80
C SER A 311 -4.46 -2.97 7.72
N LEU A 312 -4.19 -3.08 9.04
CA LEU A 312 -4.82 -2.25 10.07
C LEU A 312 -4.53 -0.75 9.89
N GLY A 313 -3.44 -0.41 9.18
CA GLY A 313 -3.13 0.96 8.81
C GLY A 313 -4.09 1.58 7.78
N VAL A 314 -4.76 0.74 6.98
CA VAL A 314 -5.74 1.20 5.97
C VAL A 314 -7.16 1.23 6.53
N LEU A 315 -7.43 0.45 7.58
CA LEU A 315 -8.76 0.35 8.18
C LEU A 315 -9.39 1.71 8.56
N PRO A 316 -8.64 2.72 9.09
CA PRO A 316 -9.24 4.00 9.44
C PRO A 316 -9.87 4.72 8.25
N ILE A 317 -9.26 4.70 7.05
CA ILE A 317 -9.86 5.35 5.87
C ILE A 317 -11.11 4.61 5.39
N VAL A 318 -11.12 3.27 5.46
CA VAL A 318 -12.31 2.47 5.17
C VAL A 318 -13.47 2.89 6.09
N ASN A 319 -13.20 3.04 7.40
CA ASN A 319 -14.19 3.46 8.39
C ASN A 319 -14.70 4.89 8.13
N VAL A 320 -13.85 5.82 7.70
CA VAL A 320 -14.27 7.19 7.33
C VAL A 320 -15.26 7.15 6.17
N TYR A 321 -14.99 6.38 5.13
CA TYR A 321 -15.89 6.29 3.98
C TYR A 321 -17.20 5.56 4.29
N LEU A 322 -17.17 4.52 5.12
CA LEU A 322 -18.38 3.87 5.63
C LEU A 322 -19.21 4.81 6.51
N ALA A 323 -18.57 5.59 7.37
CA ALA A 323 -19.22 6.61 8.20
C ALA A 323 -19.83 7.73 7.34
N ARG A 324 -19.17 8.14 6.23
CA ARG A 324 -19.74 9.10 5.28
C ARG A 324 -21.07 8.62 4.69
N GLU A 325 -21.17 7.36 4.30
CA GLU A 325 -22.42 6.81 3.79
C GLU A 325 -23.51 6.72 4.91
N LYS A 326 -23.10 6.45 6.15
CA LYS A 326 -23.98 6.50 7.31
C LYS A 326 -24.54 7.90 7.53
N ALA A 327 -23.70 8.94 7.47
CA ALA A 327 -24.11 10.34 7.58
C ALA A 327 -25.09 10.75 6.47
N ARG A 328 -24.84 10.33 5.23
CA ARG A 328 -25.73 10.56 4.07
C ARG A 328 -27.14 9.96 4.24
N ARG A 329 -27.25 8.90 5.04
CA ARG A 329 -28.53 8.26 5.39
C ARG A 329 -29.22 8.89 6.60
N GLY A 330 -28.64 9.95 7.18
CA GLY A 330 -29.22 10.73 8.26
C GLY A 330 -28.63 10.50 9.64
N ASP A 331 -27.79 9.49 9.82
CA ASP A 331 -27.14 9.19 11.11
C ASP A 331 -25.81 9.92 11.23
N ARG A 332 -25.88 11.26 11.33
CA ARG A 332 -24.70 12.15 11.31
C ARG A 332 -23.91 12.10 12.61
N ASP A 333 -24.57 11.97 13.76
CA ASP A 333 -23.90 12.04 15.07
C ASP A 333 -22.94 10.86 15.27
N GLU A 334 -23.41 9.64 15.07
CA GLU A 334 -22.56 8.46 15.18
C GLU A 334 -21.48 8.45 14.07
N ALA A 335 -21.82 8.87 12.85
CA ALA A 335 -20.87 8.97 11.75
C ALA A 335 -19.70 9.90 12.09
N ILE A 336 -19.95 11.08 12.65
CA ILE A 336 -18.91 12.04 13.05
C ILE A 336 -18.02 11.45 14.14
N GLN A 337 -18.58 10.76 15.15
CA GLN A 337 -17.78 10.09 16.17
C GLN A 337 -16.83 9.03 15.56
N LEU A 338 -17.31 8.24 14.62
CA LEU A 338 -16.50 7.25 13.91
C LEU A 338 -15.39 7.90 13.07
N MET A 339 -15.70 9.02 12.39
CA MET A 339 -14.73 9.78 11.60
C MET A 339 -13.63 10.38 12.47
N HIS A 340 -13.99 10.96 13.63
CA HIS A 340 -13.00 11.46 14.59
C HIS A 340 -12.05 10.36 15.07
N ALA A 341 -12.61 9.25 15.51
CA ALA A 341 -11.81 8.11 15.97
C ALA A 341 -10.85 7.61 14.88
N ALA A 342 -11.30 7.57 13.63
CA ALA A 342 -10.48 7.16 12.49
C ALA A 342 -9.39 8.19 12.15
N ALA A 343 -9.74 9.49 12.07
CA ALA A 343 -8.79 10.57 11.84
C ALA A 343 -7.70 10.61 12.91
N ASP A 344 -8.07 10.46 14.18
CA ASP A 344 -7.12 10.39 15.29
C ASP A 344 -6.14 9.22 15.20
N ARG A 345 -6.60 8.07 14.72
CA ARG A 345 -5.72 6.91 14.49
C ARG A 345 -4.73 7.19 13.37
N LEU A 346 -5.16 7.77 12.25
CA LEU A 346 -4.29 8.14 11.13
C LEU A 346 -3.22 9.16 11.54
N PHE A 347 -3.60 10.19 12.29
CA PHE A 347 -2.66 11.19 12.79
C PHE A 347 -1.63 10.58 13.75
N ARG A 348 -2.07 9.75 14.70
CA ARG A 348 -1.16 9.08 15.64
C ARG A 348 -0.20 8.10 14.96
N ALA A 349 -0.67 7.44 13.90
CA ALA A 349 0.14 6.53 13.09
C ALA A 349 1.11 7.25 12.13
N GLY A 350 1.01 8.58 11.97
CA GLY A 350 1.83 9.34 11.02
C GLY A 350 1.39 9.20 9.55
N GLN A 351 0.19 8.67 9.29
CA GLN A 351 -0.32 8.37 7.95
C GLN A 351 -1.00 9.56 7.25
N LEU A 352 -0.36 10.72 7.30
CA LEU A 352 -0.92 11.96 6.75
C LEU A 352 -0.97 11.98 5.23
N ALA A 353 -0.05 11.30 4.58
CA ALA A 353 0.21 11.43 3.16
C ALA A 353 -0.91 10.86 2.29
N ALA A 354 -1.31 9.62 2.58
CA ALA A 354 -2.27 8.92 1.74
C ALA A 354 -3.70 9.03 2.28
N TRP A 355 -3.87 8.98 3.59
CA TRP A 355 -5.17 8.76 4.21
C TRP A 355 -5.64 9.87 5.16
N GLY A 356 -4.72 10.57 5.85
CA GLY A 356 -5.08 11.59 6.83
C GLY A 356 -5.72 12.82 6.19
N THR A 357 -5.23 13.26 5.03
CA THR A 357 -5.74 14.43 4.31
C THR A 357 -7.19 14.24 3.84
N PRO A 358 -7.55 13.20 3.05
CA PRO A 358 -8.94 12.99 2.64
C PRO A 358 -9.86 12.63 3.82
N ALA A 359 -9.36 11.93 4.85
CA ALA A 359 -10.14 11.63 6.04
C ALA A 359 -10.59 12.91 6.77
N THR A 360 -9.66 13.88 6.93
CA THR A 360 -9.99 15.21 7.50
C THR A 360 -10.97 15.95 6.62
N GLY A 361 -10.80 15.88 5.29
CA GLY A 361 -11.73 16.50 4.34
C GLY A 361 -13.16 16.00 4.53
N VAL A 362 -13.36 14.69 4.56
CA VAL A 362 -14.67 14.06 4.77
C VAL A 362 -15.28 14.44 6.12
N LEU A 363 -14.47 14.46 7.19
CA LEU A 363 -14.92 14.86 8.52
C LEU A 363 -15.42 16.32 8.54
N VAL A 364 -14.61 17.25 8.03
CA VAL A 364 -14.95 18.69 7.99
C VAL A 364 -16.22 18.93 7.16
N GLU A 365 -16.33 18.32 5.98
CA GLU A 365 -17.54 18.42 5.17
C GLU A 365 -18.78 17.91 5.90
N THR A 366 -18.66 16.81 6.63
CA THR A 366 -19.78 16.21 7.37
C THR A 366 -20.18 17.07 8.59
N LEU A 367 -19.21 17.69 9.29
CA LEU A 367 -19.48 18.65 10.36
C LEU A 367 -20.24 19.86 9.85
N LEU A 368 -19.72 20.51 8.79
CA LEU A 368 -20.35 21.69 8.21
C LEU A 368 -21.75 21.40 7.64
N ASP A 369 -21.98 20.17 7.15
CA ASP A 369 -23.28 19.71 6.64
C ASP A 369 -24.28 19.42 7.77
N ARG A 370 -23.81 19.04 8.98
CA ARG A 370 -24.66 18.91 10.18
C ARG A 370 -25.07 20.26 10.73
N GLY A 371 -24.12 21.18 10.83
CA GLY A 371 -24.35 22.61 11.12
C GLY A 371 -24.87 22.91 12.52
N THR A 372 -24.47 22.13 13.55
CA THR A 372 -24.78 22.44 14.94
C THR A 372 -23.80 23.45 15.54
N ASP A 373 -24.14 24.07 16.69
CA ASP A 373 -23.36 25.16 17.30
C ASP A 373 -21.89 24.82 17.59
N GLY A 374 -21.45 23.67 17.69
CA GLY A 374 -20.04 23.31 17.90
C GLY A 374 -19.27 22.95 16.62
N ASP A 375 -19.98 22.63 15.54
CA ASP A 375 -19.41 22.00 14.35
C ASP A 375 -18.42 22.89 13.60
N VAL A 376 -18.68 24.18 13.57
CA VAL A 376 -17.81 25.14 12.89
C VAL A 376 -16.45 25.23 13.60
N ALA A 377 -16.46 25.33 14.94
CA ALA A 377 -15.23 25.35 15.73
C ALA A 377 -14.45 24.03 15.64
N GLU A 378 -15.16 22.91 15.60
CA GLU A 378 -14.57 21.59 15.46
C GLU A 378 -13.97 21.39 14.07
N ALA A 379 -14.64 21.84 13.01
CA ALA A 379 -14.12 21.87 11.64
C ALA A 379 -12.86 22.73 11.52
N GLU A 380 -12.85 23.91 12.17
CA GLU A 380 -11.66 24.76 12.19
C GLU A 380 -10.49 24.09 12.89
N ALA A 381 -10.70 23.47 14.05
CA ALA A 381 -9.67 22.73 14.76
C ALA A 381 -9.10 21.56 13.92
N ALA A 382 -9.95 20.85 13.17
CA ALA A 382 -9.51 19.76 12.28
C ALA A 382 -8.65 20.29 11.12
N ILE A 383 -9.02 21.45 10.53
CA ILE A 383 -8.23 22.10 9.47
C ILE A 383 -6.86 22.56 10.00
N GLU A 384 -6.80 23.17 11.20
CA GLU A 384 -5.54 23.58 11.81
C GLU A 384 -4.64 22.40 12.15
N ARG A 385 -5.22 21.32 12.65
CA ARG A 385 -4.50 20.08 12.90
C ARG A 385 -3.89 19.51 11.61
N LEU A 386 -4.62 19.51 10.50
CA LEU A 386 -4.09 19.11 9.19
C LEU A 386 -2.95 20.04 8.75
N ALA A 387 -3.09 21.35 8.98
CA ALA A 387 -2.08 22.34 8.62
C ALA A 387 -0.77 22.15 9.38
N SER A 388 -0.84 21.81 10.66
CA SER A 388 0.34 21.63 11.55
C SER A 388 1.02 20.26 11.42
N ALA A 389 0.49 19.38 10.60
CA ALA A 389 1.00 18.03 10.44
C ALA A 389 2.42 18.03 9.85
N PRO A 390 3.39 17.30 10.44
CA PRO A 390 4.76 17.28 9.95
C PRO A 390 4.87 16.61 8.58
N ALA A 391 5.74 17.15 7.73
CA ALA A 391 6.15 16.57 6.45
C ALA A 391 7.57 17.03 6.16
N ASP A 392 8.36 16.20 5.46
CA ASP A 392 9.74 16.52 5.06
C ASP A 392 9.80 17.60 3.97
N GLU A 393 8.83 17.64 3.08
CA GLU A 393 8.59 18.69 2.10
C GLU A 393 7.13 19.16 2.21
N GLY A 394 6.84 20.41 1.80
CA GLY A 394 5.48 20.96 1.80
C GLY A 394 4.61 20.28 0.74
N PRO A 395 3.68 19.35 1.10
CA PRO A 395 2.88 18.66 0.11
C PRO A 395 1.77 19.56 -0.42
N VAL A 396 1.80 19.86 -1.72
CA VAL A 396 0.74 20.65 -2.40
C VAL A 396 -0.63 19.98 -2.30
N LEU A 397 -0.66 18.66 -2.16
CA LEU A 397 -1.90 17.92 -1.94
C LEU A 397 -2.60 18.35 -0.64
N ARG A 398 -1.85 18.59 0.44
CA ARG A 398 -2.38 19.14 1.68
C ARG A 398 -2.85 20.58 1.50
N ASP A 399 -2.10 21.37 0.75
CA ASP A 399 -2.41 22.81 0.56
C ASP A 399 -3.69 23.01 -0.27
N ILE A 400 -3.91 22.21 -1.33
CA ILE A 400 -5.15 22.30 -2.11
C ILE A 400 -6.37 21.88 -1.28
N TRP A 401 -6.26 20.82 -0.45
CA TRP A 401 -7.31 20.45 0.48
C TRP A 401 -7.59 21.58 1.48
N ARG A 402 -6.56 22.19 2.05
CA ARG A 402 -6.73 23.33 2.99
C ARG A 402 -7.47 24.49 2.33
N LEU A 403 -7.13 24.85 1.10
CA LEU A 403 -7.86 25.91 0.39
C LEU A 403 -9.34 25.58 0.24
N ARG A 404 -9.66 24.35 -0.15
CA ARG A 404 -11.04 23.88 -0.26
C ARG A 404 -11.77 23.95 1.08
N LEU A 405 -11.19 23.40 2.12
CA LEU A 405 -11.81 23.35 3.45
C LEU A 405 -11.96 24.75 4.07
N ARG A 406 -11.00 25.64 3.87
CA ARG A 406 -11.10 27.05 4.29
C ARG A 406 -12.21 27.80 3.54
N ALA A 407 -12.42 27.52 2.25
CA ALA A 407 -13.54 28.10 1.52
C ALA A 407 -14.89 27.64 2.13
N LEU A 408 -15.06 26.34 2.37
CA LEU A 408 -16.28 25.81 2.99
C LEU A 408 -16.52 26.38 4.40
N LEU A 409 -15.46 26.54 5.19
CA LEU A 409 -15.52 27.12 6.52
C LEU A 409 -15.93 28.61 6.47
N ALA A 410 -15.34 29.40 5.55
CA ALA A 410 -15.72 30.82 5.35
C ALA A 410 -17.18 30.94 4.94
N GLN A 411 -17.67 30.04 4.08
CA GLN A 411 -19.10 30.01 3.71
C GLN A 411 -19.98 29.72 4.92
N ALA A 412 -19.61 28.78 5.79
CA ALA A 412 -20.35 28.45 7.01
C ALA A 412 -20.39 29.64 8.02
N HIS A 413 -19.33 30.44 8.06
CA HIS A 413 -19.28 31.68 8.86
C HIS A 413 -20.02 32.86 8.23
N GLY A 414 -20.50 32.77 6.97
CA GLY A 414 -21.07 33.90 6.23
C GLY A 414 -20.02 34.93 5.78
N ASP A 415 -18.73 34.59 5.79
CA ASP A 415 -17.64 35.42 5.28
C ASP A 415 -17.53 35.29 3.75
N GLU A 416 -18.34 36.09 3.07
CA GLU A 416 -18.37 36.12 1.60
C GLU A 416 -17.05 36.53 0.96
N THR A 417 -16.28 37.40 1.60
CA THR A 417 -14.98 37.86 1.08
C THR A 417 -13.93 36.75 1.18
N GLY A 418 -13.81 36.14 2.35
CA GLY A 418 -12.93 35.00 2.58
C GLY A 418 -13.30 33.81 1.71
N TYR A 419 -14.61 33.51 1.57
CA TYR A 419 -15.09 32.44 0.68
C TYR A 419 -14.60 32.61 -0.75
N ARG A 420 -14.81 33.83 -1.34
CA ARG A 420 -14.38 34.10 -2.72
C ARG A 420 -12.86 33.99 -2.89
N ASP A 421 -12.07 34.55 -1.96
CA ASP A 421 -10.60 34.44 -2.02
C ASP A 421 -10.14 32.99 -2.00
N TYR A 422 -10.59 32.21 -1.01
CA TYR A 422 -10.20 30.80 -0.89
C TYR A 422 -10.67 29.95 -2.08
N ARG A 423 -11.92 30.16 -2.55
CA ARG A 423 -12.48 29.46 -3.71
C ARG A 423 -11.68 29.73 -4.98
N ASP A 424 -11.35 30.99 -5.26
CA ASP A 424 -10.65 31.37 -6.49
C ASP A 424 -9.21 30.86 -6.49
N ARG A 425 -8.54 30.91 -5.35
CA ARG A 425 -7.21 30.31 -5.17
C ARG A 425 -7.27 28.78 -5.29
N TYR A 426 -8.28 28.15 -4.74
CA TYR A 426 -8.52 26.72 -4.88
C TYR A 426 -8.72 26.31 -6.34
N ARG A 427 -9.57 27.02 -7.08
CA ARG A 427 -9.81 26.79 -8.53
C ARG A 427 -8.52 26.93 -9.34
N ALA A 428 -7.78 28.00 -9.11
CA ALA A 428 -6.50 28.24 -9.78
C ALA A 428 -5.50 27.11 -9.52
N MET A 429 -5.37 26.67 -8.27
CA MET A 429 -4.46 25.60 -7.89
C MET A 429 -4.90 24.25 -8.47
N ALA A 430 -6.20 23.91 -8.43
CA ALA A 430 -6.73 22.68 -9.01
C ALA A 430 -6.41 22.58 -10.51
N THR A 431 -6.62 23.67 -11.25
CA THR A 431 -6.32 23.80 -12.67
C THR A 431 -4.82 23.66 -12.94
N SER A 432 -3.99 24.37 -12.20
CA SER A 432 -2.53 24.35 -12.35
C SER A 432 -1.93 22.97 -12.13
N LEU A 433 -2.43 22.23 -11.14
CA LEU A 433 -1.99 20.88 -10.83
C LEU A 433 -2.61 19.82 -11.75
N GLY A 434 -3.71 20.15 -12.42
CA GLY A 434 -4.48 19.23 -13.26
C GLY A 434 -5.16 18.12 -12.42
N PHE A 435 -5.57 18.41 -11.18
CA PHE A 435 -6.22 17.45 -10.29
C PHE A 435 -7.71 17.37 -10.61
N GLU A 436 -8.11 16.33 -11.34
CA GLU A 436 -9.44 16.16 -11.95
C GLU A 436 -10.59 16.19 -10.95
N GLY A 437 -10.45 15.50 -9.82
CA GLY A 437 -11.45 15.52 -8.76
C GLY A 437 -11.58 16.90 -8.13
N HIS A 438 -10.45 17.53 -7.80
CA HIS A 438 -10.47 18.91 -7.26
C HIS A 438 -11.05 19.93 -8.25
N MET A 439 -10.77 19.80 -9.55
CA MET A 439 -11.38 20.66 -10.58
C MET A 439 -12.90 20.51 -10.57
N THR A 440 -13.41 19.27 -10.56
CA THR A 440 -14.86 19.00 -10.49
C THR A 440 -15.49 19.56 -9.20
N TRP A 441 -14.83 19.38 -8.06
CA TRP A 441 -15.32 19.93 -6.79
C TRP A 441 -15.29 21.47 -6.77
N ALA A 442 -14.28 22.08 -7.38
CA ALA A 442 -14.18 23.53 -7.51
C ALA A 442 -15.27 24.13 -8.42
N GLU A 443 -15.61 23.44 -9.52
CA GLU A 443 -16.72 23.83 -10.40
C GLU A 443 -18.09 23.77 -9.70
N ALA A 444 -18.28 22.80 -8.80
CA ALA A 444 -19.51 22.64 -8.03
C ALA A 444 -19.68 23.68 -6.90
N MET A 445 -18.63 24.44 -6.56
CA MET A 445 -18.70 25.51 -5.56
C MET A 445 -19.35 26.76 -6.15
N PRO A 446 -20.43 27.32 -5.53
CA PRO A 446 -21.16 28.47 -6.02
C PRO A 446 -20.32 29.74 -6.16
#